data_2370f394b730aa9c80f2c18b22e583a0
#
_entry.id   2370f394b730aa9c80f2c18b22e583a0
#
_cell.length_a   1.000
_cell.length_b   1.000
_cell.length_c   1.000
_cell.angle_alpha   90.00
_cell.angle_beta   90.00
_cell.angle_gamma   90.00
#
_symmetry.space_group_name_H-M   'P 1'
#
loop_
_entity.id
_entity.type
_entity.pdbx_description
1 polymer ?
#
loop_
_entity_poly.entity_id
_entity_poly.type
_entity_poly.pdbx_seq_one_letter_code
_entity_poly.pdbx_strand_id
1 'polypeptide(L)'
;MQGDPVSAADIIVIGLGAMGSAAAWVLAQRGYRVLGFDRFAPGHDRGSSHGKTRIIRTAYYESPEYVPLIRRAWTLWCELEERYGRPLLRMTGGLYIGRPDTALVEGTLASARTHGLAHELLDAEAAMRRFPGLRLAPDQVAVYEEAAGLIDPEAAVRAFQEQARACGAELRHTVLVERWSIDGDSIRVETSEGSFRADRAIIAAGAWLAELVPELHRLLTVWRILHVHFEPLVPQRYDAARVPFALWEDEFGIYSAFPELPGQGVKFGRHDTGEPCTPETARRTATEEEIVTLREQLVRYWPDAGGRVLWYLTCLYTMTPDHHFVIDRHPAAPNVILCSACSGHGFKFAPAIGELLADLATDPQSSPPALFQLTRFGQQEPAWSPRRPDAGQSARSAHG
;
A
#
# COMPACT_ATOMS: atom_id res chain seq x y z
N MET A 1 18.68 36.38 13.86
CA MET A 1 18.65 36.22 12.39
C MET A 1 18.52 34.72 12.13
N GLN A 2 17.31 34.24 11.95
CA GLN A 2 17.06 32.89 11.41
C GLN A 2 17.40 33.01 9.94
N GLY A 3 18.44 32.29 9.49
CA GLY A 3 18.83 32.24 8.09
C GLY A 3 17.65 31.76 7.24
N ASP A 4 17.49 32.33 6.04
CA ASP A 4 16.55 31.83 5.06
C ASP A 4 16.76 30.33 4.86
N PRO A 5 15.68 29.56 4.79
CA PRO A 5 15.79 28.13 4.57
C PRO A 5 16.52 27.91 3.24
N VAL A 6 17.66 27.24 3.31
CA VAL A 6 18.43 26.89 2.12
C VAL A 6 17.53 26.01 1.26
N SER A 7 17.25 26.43 0.01
CA SER A 7 16.57 25.56 -0.96
C SER A 7 17.41 24.32 -1.15
N ALA A 8 17.06 23.25 -0.47
CA ALA A 8 17.87 22.06 -0.42
C ALA A 8 17.53 21.06 -1.51
N ALA A 9 16.34 21.16 -2.14
CA ALA A 9 15.81 20.14 -3.04
C ALA A 9 14.96 20.74 -4.17
N ASP A 10 14.83 19.99 -5.26
CA ASP A 10 13.84 20.28 -6.30
C ASP A 10 12.47 19.74 -5.87
N ILE A 11 12.47 18.57 -5.21
CA ILE A 11 11.25 17.89 -4.75
C ILE A 11 11.42 17.34 -3.33
N ILE A 12 10.46 17.65 -2.46
CA ILE A 12 10.35 17.02 -1.13
C ILE A 12 9.33 15.89 -1.20
N VAL A 13 9.70 14.72 -0.63
CA VAL A 13 8.81 13.57 -0.46
C VAL A 13 8.50 13.39 1.01
N ILE A 14 7.21 13.47 1.39
CA ILE A 14 6.75 13.33 2.77
C ILE A 14 6.11 11.94 2.93
N GLY A 15 6.74 11.10 3.77
CA GLY A 15 6.41 9.69 3.96
C GLY A 15 7.26 8.79 3.05
N LEU A 16 8.14 7.99 3.67
CA LEU A 16 9.04 7.05 2.98
C LEU A 16 8.58 5.59 3.16
N GLY A 17 7.26 5.38 3.15
CA GLY A 17 6.66 4.05 2.95
C GLY A 17 6.83 3.57 1.50
N ALA A 18 6.05 2.58 1.08
CA ALA A 18 6.18 1.98 -0.25
C ALA A 18 6.10 3.01 -1.39
N MET A 19 5.09 3.90 -1.37
CA MET A 19 4.84 4.85 -2.46
C MET A 19 5.87 5.97 -2.50
N GLY A 20 6.14 6.59 -1.34
CA GLY A 20 7.12 7.69 -1.29
C GLY A 20 8.55 7.22 -1.53
N SER A 21 8.93 6.03 -1.07
CA SER A 21 10.25 5.46 -1.37
C SER A 21 10.43 5.16 -2.86
N ALA A 22 9.38 4.62 -3.50
CA ALA A 22 9.39 4.37 -4.95
C ALA A 22 9.47 5.69 -5.74
N ALA A 23 8.69 6.71 -5.36
CA ALA A 23 8.75 8.04 -5.99
C ALA A 23 10.13 8.69 -5.82
N ALA A 24 10.72 8.63 -4.63
CA ALA A 24 12.05 9.15 -4.36
C ALA A 24 13.12 8.48 -5.24
N TRP A 25 13.04 7.15 -5.41
CA TRP A 25 13.94 6.43 -6.31
C TRP A 25 13.79 6.89 -7.76
N VAL A 26 12.58 6.91 -8.30
CA VAL A 26 12.35 7.30 -9.70
C VAL A 26 12.80 8.74 -9.95
N LEU A 27 12.48 9.67 -9.07
CA LEU A 27 12.89 11.06 -9.17
C LEU A 27 14.41 11.24 -9.13
N ALA A 28 15.08 10.60 -8.18
CA ALA A 28 16.53 10.64 -8.09
C ALA A 28 17.22 9.99 -9.32
N GLN A 29 16.66 8.91 -9.84
CA GLN A 29 17.13 8.26 -11.07
C GLN A 29 16.99 9.20 -12.29
N ARG A 30 15.98 10.09 -12.30
CA ARG A 30 15.79 11.13 -13.32
C ARG A 30 16.69 12.36 -13.12
N GLY A 31 17.51 12.38 -12.07
CA GLY A 31 18.47 13.47 -11.79
C GLY A 31 17.92 14.63 -10.96
N TYR A 32 16.73 14.51 -10.37
CA TYR A 32 16.20 15.54 -9.46
C TYR A 32 16.87 15.44 -8.08
N ARG A 33 17.09 16.59 -7.45
CA ARG A 33 17.51 16.67 -6.05
C ARG A 33 16.31 16.38 -5.16
N VAL A 34 16.29 15.17 -4.57
CA VAL A 34 15.18 14.70 -3.75
C VAL A 34 15.56 14.73 -2.29
N LEU A 35 14.70 15.35 -1.46
CA LEU A 35 14.76 15.30 -0.01
C LEU A 35 13.51 14.58 0.52
N GLY A 36 13.70 13.45 1.18
CA GLY A 36 12.62 12.65 1.73
C GLY A 36 12.59 12.68 3.25
N PHE A 37 11.38 12.72 3.85
CA PHE A 37 11.17 12.68 5.29
C PHE A 37 10.25 11.55 5.69
N ASP A 38 10.60 10.85 6.78
CA ASP A 38 9.71 9.92 7.46
C ASP A 38 9.79 10.11 8.98
N ARG A 39 8.63 10.07 9.65
CA ARG A 39 8.55 10.22 11.11
C ARG A 39 9.10 9.03 11.87
N PHE A 40 9.31 7.88 11.20
CA PHE A 40 9.76 6.65 11.82
C PHE A 40 11.08 6.15 11.20
N ALA A 41 11.70 5.20 11.88
CA ALA A 41 12.89 4.51 11.37
C ALA A 41 12.56 3.64 10.13
N PRO A 42 13.53 3.35 9.25
CA PRO A 42 13.32 2.47 8.11
C PRO A 42 12.79 1.10 8.51
N GLY A 43 11.75 0.63 7.78
CA GLY A 43 11.17 -0.69 8.03
C GLY A 43 10.29 -0.77 9.29
N HIS A 44 9.79 0.37 9.78
CA HIS A 44 8.87 0.42 10.92
C HIS A 44 7.56 -0.33 10.67
N ASP A 45 6.88 -0.71 11.74
CA ASP A 45 5.62 -1.45 11.77
C ASP A 45 4.38 -0.57 12.04
N ARG A 46 4.51 0.75 11.95
CA ARG A 46 3.45 1.70 12.32
C ARG A 46 2.39 1.91 11.27
N GLY A 47 2.76 1.77 9.99
CA GLY A 47 1.91 2.05 8.84
C GLY A 47 1.36 0.82 8.14
N SER A 48 1.48 0.83 6.79
CA SER A 48 0.93 -0.18 5.89
C SER A 48 1.97 -0.98 5.12
N SER A 49 3.27 -0.64 5.24
CA SER A 49 4.36 -1.19 4.42
C SER A 49 5.21 -2.23 5.16
N HIS A 50 4.58 -3.06 5.99
CA HIS A 50 5.25 -4.10 6.79
C HIS A 50 4.43 -5.39 6.82
N GLY A 51 4.90 -6.44 7.50
CA GLY A 51 4.15 -7.66 7.78
C GLY A 51 4.57 -8.88 6.96
N LYS A 52 5.85 -8.94 6.59
CA LYS A 52 6.57 -10.06 5.98
C LYS A 52 6.14 -10.43 4.57
N THR A 53 4.88 -10.27 4.22
CA THR A 53 4.35 -10.64 2.90
C THR A 53 3.29 -9.66 2.42
N ARG A 54 3.25 -9.45 1.09
CA ARG A 54 2.15 -8.83 0.34
C ARG A 54 1.87 -9.65 -0.90
N ILE A 55 0.62 -9.67 -1.34
CA ILE A 55 0.22 -10.34 -2.58
C ILE A 55 0.61 -9.47 -3.77
N ILE A 56 1.16 -10.11 -4.82
CA ILE A 56 1.23 -9.57 -6.17
C ILE A 56 0.44 -10.46 -7.11
N ARG A 57 -0.43 -9.87 -7.93
CA ARG A 57 -1.37 -10.55 -8.83
C ARG A 57 -1.73 -9.65 -9.99
N THR A 58 -2.13 -10.23 -11.12
CA THR A 58 -2.52 -9.48 -12.32
C THR A 58 -4.02 -9.52 -12.58
N ALA A 59 -4.68 -10.65 -12.33
CA ALA A 59 -6.13 -10.75 -12.39
C ALA A 59 -6.77 -9.99 -11.22
N TYR A 60 -7.31 -8.79 -11.52
CA TYR A 60 -7.64 -7.79 -10.51
C TYR A 60 -9.15 -7.68 -10.34
N TYR A 61 -9.71 -8.20 -9.22
CA TYR A 61 -11.13 -8.25 -9.01
C TYR A 61 -11.79 -6.90 -8.74
N GLU A 62 -11.03 -5.94 -8.19
CA GLU A 62 -11.54 -4.62 -7.82
C GLU A 62 -11.90 -3.78 -9.06
N SER A 63 -11.14 -3.89 -10.15
CA SER A 63 -11.45 -3.32 -11.47
C SER A 63 -10.44 -3.75 -12.53
N PRO A 64 -10.86 -4.08 -13.75
CA PRO A 64 -9.95 -4.33 -14.88
C PRO A 64 -9.03 -3.15 -15.22
N GLU A 65 -9.40 -1.92 -14.84
CA GLU A 65 -8.59 -0.72 -15.10
C GLU A 65 -7.24 -0.72 -14.39
N TYR A 66 -7.07 -1.53 -13.35
CA TYR A 66 -5.78 -1.71 -12.67
C TYR A 66 -4.78 -2.58 -13.45
N VAL A 67 -5.23 -3.37 -14.43
CA VAL A 67 -4.36 -4.34 -15.10
C VAL A 67 -3.20 -3.68 -15.87
N PRO A 68 -3.37 -2.58 -16.60
CA PRO A 68 -2.24 -1.90 -17.21
C PRO A 68 -1.20 -1.44 -16.18
N LEU A 69 -1.65 -0.90 -15.04
CA LEU A 69 -0.77 -0.43 -13.97
C LEU A 69 0.00 -1.58 -13.30
N ILE A 70 -0.66 -2.72 -13.03
CA ILE A 70 0.04 -3.86 -12.43
C ILE A 70 1.02 -4.51 -13.42
N ARG A 71 0.73 -4.55 -14.71
CA ARG A 71 1.69 -5.00 -15.72
C ARG A 71 2.96 -4.13 -15.74
N ARG A 72 2.79 -2.79 -15.65
CA ARG A 72 3.94 -1.90 -15.50
C ARG A 72 4.68 -2.13 -14.20
N ALA A 73 3.96 -2.31 -13.10
CA ALA A 73 4.56 -2.60 -11.79
C ALA A 73 5.38 -3.90 -11.82
N TRP A 74 4.91 -4.96 -12.50
CA TRP A 74 5.67 -6.21 -12.66
C TRP A 74 7.03 -5.97 -13.29
N THR A 75 7.09 -5.25 -14.41
CA THR A 75 8.36 -4.90 -15.08
C THR A 75 9.30 -4.19 -14.11
N LEU A 76 8.78 -3.18 -13.41
CA LEU A 76 9.58 -2.38 -12.47
C LEU A 76 10.00 -3.16 -11.21
N TRP A 77 9.19 -4.12 -10.75
CA TRP A 77 9.59 -5.01 -9.66
C TRP A 77 10.78 -5.89 -10.06
N CYS A 78 10.76 -6.45 -11.27
CA CYS A 78 11.89 -7.23 -11.79
C CYS A 78 13.15 -6.37 -11.95
N GLU A 79 13.03 -5.15 -12.47
CA GLU A 79 14.14 -4.21 -12.56
C GLU A 79 14.72 -3.84 -11.20
N LEU A 80 13.86 -3.62 -10.20
CA LEU A 80 14.29 -3.33 -8.83
C LEU A 80 15.01 -4.52 -8.20
N GLU A 81 14.47 -5.75 -8.37
CA GLU A 81 15.07 -6.97 -7.85
C GLU A 81 16.46 -7.21 -8.43
N GLU A 82 16.63 -7.01 -9.75
CA GLU A 82 17.93 -7.11 -10.42
C GLU A 82 18.93 -6.09 -9.87
N ARG A 83 18.52 -4.83 -9.71
CA ARG A 83 19.39 -3.77 -9.18
C ARG A 83 19.73 -3.97 -7.70
N TYR A 84 18.77 -4.44 -6.93
CA TYR A 84 18.95 -4.70 -5.50
C TYR A 84 19.83 -5.94 -5.24
N GLY A 85 19.85 -6.88 -6.19
CA GLY A 85 20.67 -8.10 -6.12
C GLY A 85 20.18 -9.12 -5.09
N ARG A 86 18.93 -9.02 -4.65
CA ARG A 86 18.28 -9.93 -3.70
C ARG A 86 16.83 -10.16 -4.09
N PRO A 87 16.30 -11.38 -3.90
CA PRO A 87 14.89 -11.66 -4.18
C PRO A 87 13.94 -10.78 -3.37
N LEU A 88 13.02 -10.14 -4.04
CA LEU A 88 11.89 -9.40 -3.48
C LEU A 88 10.57 -10.12 -3.72
N LEU A 89 10.52 -10.89 -4.80
CA LEU A 89 9.34 -11.61 -5.29
C LEU A 89 9.49 -13.12 -5.05
N ARG A 90 8.39 -13.77 -4.71
CA ARG A 90 8.27 -15.23 -4.65
C ARG A 90 7.02 -15.65 -5.40
N MET A 91 7.20 -16.32 -6.53
CA MET A 91 6.10 -16.85 -7.31
C MET A 91 5.51 -18.07 -6.62
N THR A 92 4.23 -17.99 -6.24
CA THR A 92 3.47 -19.06 -5.60
C THR A 92 2.25 -19.44 -6.40
N GLY A 93 1.87 -18.63 -7.39
CA GLY A 93 0.52 -18.60 -7.92
C GLY A 93 -0.46 -17.94 -6.94
N GLY A 94 -1.69 -17.75 -7.40
CA GLY A 94 -2.80 -17.19 -6.62
C GLY A 94 -4.10 -17.95 -6.87
N LEU A 95 -4.92 -18.10 -5.83
CA LEU A 95 -6.25 -18.69 -5.88
C LEU A 95 -7.28 -17.66 -5.45
N TYR A 96 -8.36 -17.53 -6.24
CA TYR A 96 -9.50 -16.68 -5.91
C TYR A 96 -10.71 -17.62 -5.82
N ILE A 97 -11.22 -17.78 -4.59
CA ILE A 97 -12.16 -18.82 -4.22
C ILE A 97 -13.48 -18.20 -3.78
N GLY A 98 -14.59 -18.73 -4.28
CA GLY A 98 -15.93 -18.33 -3.92
C GLY A 98 -16.98 -19.06 -4.75
N ARG A 99 -18.24 -18.73 -4.54
CA ARG A 99 -19.26 -19.12 -5.51
C ARG A 99 -19.06 -18.33 -6.81
N PRO A 100 -19.51 -18.87 -7.96
CA PRO A 100 -19.32 -18.20 -9.25
C PRO A 100 -19.85 -16.76 -9.33
N ASP A 101 -20.86 -16.43 -8.53
CA ASP A 101 -21.55 -15.14 -8.48
C ASP A 101 -20.96 -14.15 -7.45
N THR A 102 -19.84 -14.50 -6.79
CA THR A 102 -19.18 -13.59 -5.87
C THR A 102 -18.36 -12.51 -6.60
N ALA A 103 -18.25 -11.31 -6.00
CA ALA A 103 -17.52 -10.21 -6.58
C ALA A 103 -16.04 -10.56 -6.85
N LEU A 104 -15.45 -11.32 -5.96
CA LEU A 104 -14.06 -11.80 -6.09
C LEU A 104 -13.89 -12.67 -7.35
N VAL A 105 -14.76 -13.66 -7.57
CA VAL A 105 -14.67 -14.59 -8.71
C VAL A 105 -15.03 -13.88 -10.00
N GLU A 106 -16.18 -13.18 -10.05
CA GLU A 106 -16.63 -12.45 -11.23
C GLU A 106 -15.64 -11.37 -11.66
N GLY A 107 -15.17 -10.55 -10.72
CA GLY A 107 -14.21 -9.47 -11.01
C GLY A 107 -12.87 -10.00 -11.49
N THR A 108 -12.36 -11.10 -10.89
CA THR A 108 -11.14 -11.77 -11.36
C THR A 108 -11.28 -12.27 -12.78
N LEU A 109 -12.38 -12.96 -13.08
CA LEU A 109 -12.65 -13.48 -14.43
C LEU A 109 -12.89 -12.36 -15.46
N ALA A 110 -13.57 -11.28 -15.06
CA ALA A 110 -13.78 -10.11 -15.92
C ALA A 110 -12.44 -9.47 -16.30
N SER A 111 -11.55 -9.24 -15.33
CA SER A 111 -10.20 -8.71 -15.58
C SER A 111 -9.39 -9.66 -16.47
N ALA A 112 -9.44 -10.95 -16.20
CA ALA A 112 -8.72 -11.94 -16.98
C ALA A 112 -9.19 -11.97 -18.44
N ARG A 113 -10.50 -11.95 -18.69
CA ARG A 113 -11.07 -11.92 -20.04
C ARG A 113 -10.76 -10.61 -20.76
N THR A 114 -10.95 -9.46 -20.10
CA THR A 114 -10.74 -8.14 -20.71
C THR A 114 -9.31 -7.96 -21.18
N HIS A 115 -8.34 -8.50 -20.43
CA HIS A 115 -6.92 -8.29 -20.71
C HIS A 115 -6.18 -9.53 -21.22
N GLY A 116 -6.90 -10.64 -21.52
CA GLY A 116 -6.29 -11.87 -22.03
C GLY A 116 -5.28 -12.47 -21.05
N LEU A 117 -5.58 -12.47 -19.74
CA LEU A 117 -4.68 -13.04 -18.73
C LEU A 117 -4.84 -14.56 -18.68
N ALA A 118 -3.70 -15.26 -18.59
CA ALA A 118 -3.70 -16.70 -18.40
C ALA A 118 -4.27 -17.06 -17.02
N HIS A 119 -5.28 -17.89 -17.00
CA HIS A 119 -5.94 -18.36 -15.78
C HIS A 119 -6.60 -19.72 -16.02
N GLU A 120 -6.88 -20.43 -14.95
CA GLU A 120 -7.65 -21.68 -14.97
C GLU A 120 -8.85 -21.53 -14.03
N LEU A 121 -10.03 -21.91 -14.49
CA LEU A 121 -11.21 -22.03 -13.63
C LEU A 121 -11.36 -23.49 -13.22
N LEU A 122 -11.20 -23.76 -11.93
CA LEU A 122 -11.28 -25.08 -11.32
C LEU A 122 -12.59 -25.21 -10.55
N ASP A 123 -13.30 -26.32 -10.73
CA ASP A 123 -14.35 -26.72 -9.81
C ASP A 123 -13.76 -27.15 -8.45
N ALA A 124 -14.62 -27.35 -7.46
CA ALA A 124 -14.18 -27.69 -6.10
C ALA A 124 -13.33 -28.96 -6.06
N GLU A 125 -13.72 -29.99 -6.83
CA GLU A 125 -13.02 -31.28 -6.85
C GLU A 125 -11.65 -31.15 -7.53
N ALA A 126 -11.55 -30.46 -8.66
CA ALA A 126 -10.29 -30.21 -9.36
C ALA A 126 -9.32 -29.36 -8.50
N ALA A 127 -9.84 -28.33 -7.82
CA ALA A 127 -9.05 -27.50 -6.92
C ALA A 127 -8.49 -28.31 -5.74
N MET A 128 -9.31 -29.13 -5.09
CA MET A 128 -8.88 -29.98 -3.97
C MET A 128 -7.94 -31.10 -4.41
N ARG A 129 -8.08 -31.66 -5.63
CA ARG A 129 -7.11 -32.61 -6.16
C ARG A 129 -5.75 -31.99 -6.41
N ARG A 130 -5.74 -30.76 -6.97
CA ARG A 130 -4.49 -30.05 -7.28
C ARG A 130 -3.79 -29.51 -6.03
N PHE A 131 -4.56 -29.05 -5.06
CA PHE A 131 -4.09 -28.46 -3.81
C PHE A 131 -4.69 -29.19 -2.59
N PRO A 132 -4.09 -30.31 -2.16
CA PRO A 132 -4.70 -31.20 -1.14
C PRO A 132 -4.87 -30.58 0.26
N GLY A 133 -4.36 -29.37 0.48
CA GLY A 133 -4.59 -28.57 1.69
C GLY A 133 -5.90 -27.79 1.68
N LEU A 134 -6.59 -27.70 0.54
CA LEU A 134 -7.85 -26.96 0.40
C LEU A 134 -9.07 -27.82 0.77
N ARG A 135 -10.10 -27.13 1.23
CA ARG A 135 -11.47 -27.65 1.35
C ARG A 135 -12.43 -26.62 0.76
N LEU A 136 -13.17 -27.02 -0.28
CA LEU A 136 -14.19 -26.21 -0.94
C LEU A 136 -15.55 -26.91 -0.84
N ALA A 137 -16.62 -26.12 -0.77
CA ALA A 137 -17.97 -26.62 -0.93
C ALA A 137 -18.25 -26.95 -2.42
N PRO A 138 -19.18 -27.87 -2.73
CA PRO A 138 -19.44 -28.31 -4.11
C PRO A 138 -19.89 -27.19 -5.07
N ASP A 139 -20.46 -26.10 -4.55
CA ASP A 139 -20.94 -24.94 -5.31
C ASP A 139 -19.87 -23.82 -5.44
N GLN A 140 -18.67 -24.03 -4.89
CA GLN A 140 -17.55 -23.11 -5.01
C GLN A 140 -16.64 -23.47 -6.19
N VAL A 141 -15.97 -22.45 -6.69
CA VAL A 141 -14.92 -22.54 -7.71
C VAL A 141 -13.66 -21.86 -7.24
N ALA A 142 -12.53 -22.17 -7.88
CA ALA A 142 -11.28 -21.47 -7.70
C ALA A 142 -10.75 -20.99 -9.05
N VAL A 143 -10.51 -19.70 -9.19
CA VAL A 143 -9.72 -19.16 -10.31
C VAL A 143 -8.27 -19.23 -9.92
N TYR A 144 -7.46 -19.96 -10.68
CA TYR A 144 -6.02 -20.08 -10.48
C TYR A 144 -5.27 -19.18 -11.45
N GLU A 145 -4.37 -18.35 -10.94
CA GLU A 145 -3.43 -17.52 -11.68
C GLU A 145 -2.00 -17.94 -11.35
N GLU A 146 -1.28 -18.48 -12.34
CA GLU A 146 0.12 -18.89 -12.14
C GLU A 146 1.05 -17.69 -11.97
N ALA A 147 0.81 -16.61 -12.74
CA ALA A 147 1.59 -15.38 -12.73
C ALA A 147 1.25 -14.47 -11.53
N ALA A 148 1.22 -15.06 -10.33
CA ALA A 148 0.93 -14.39 -9.09
C ALA A 148 1.87 -14.87 -7.98
N GLY A 149 1.97 -14.13 -6.87
CA GLY A 149 2.90 -14.50 -5.81
C GLY A 149 2.91 -13.54 -4.63
N LEU A 150 4.04 -13.51 -3.95
CA LEU A 150 4.28 -12.74 -2.73
C LEU A 150 5.43 -11.76 -2.93
N ILE A 151 5.35 -10.62 -2.26
CA ILE A 151 6.41 -9.61 -2.15
C ILE A 151 6.84 -9.54 -0.69
N ASP A 152 8.15 -9.40 -0.42
CA ASP A 152 8.68 -8.98 0.89
C ASP A 152 8.57 -7.45 1.01
N PRO A 153 7.62 -6.92 1.80
CA PRO A 153 7.37 -5.48 1.83
C PRO A 153 8.49 -4.69 2.50
N GLU A 154 9.12 -5.22 3.55
CA GLU A 154 10.20 -4.54 4.25
C GLU A 154 11.47 -4.51 3.39
N ALA A 155 11.79 -5.61 2.71
CA ALA A 155 12.91 -5.66 1.78
C ALA A 155 12.68 -4.73 0.58
N ALA A 156 11.45 -4.69 0.05
CA ALA A 156 11.08 -3.82 -1.06
C ALA A 156 11.23 -2.32 -0.73
N VAL A 157 10.74 -1.89 0.44
CA VAL A 157 10.90 -0.48 0.88
C VAL A 157 12.38 -0.14 1.06
N ARG A 158 13.17 -1.04 1.67
CA ARG A 158 14.63 -0.84 1.78
C ARG A 158 15.29 -0.76 0.41
N ALA A 159 14.92 -1.63 -0.53
CA ALA A 159 15.45 -1.62 -1.88
C ALA A 159 15.20 -0.26 -2.58
N PHE A 160 13.98 0.25 -2.54
CA PHE A 160 13.66 1.58 -3.08
C PHE A 160 14.53 2.67 -2.44
N GLN A 161 14.65 2.68 -1.10
CA GLN A 161 15.43 3.70 -0.39
C GLN A 161 16.92 3.61 -0.66
N GLU A 162 17.48 2.40 -0.75
CA GLU A 162 18.89 2.19 -1.09
C GLU A 162 19.18 2.65 -2.52
N GLN A 163 18.31 2.31 -3.47
CA GLN A 163 18.43 2.76 -4.86
C GLN A 163 18.24 4.28 -5.00
N ALA A 164 17.32 4.89 -4.25
CA ALA A 164 17.16 6.34 -4.22
C ALA A 164 18.42 7.04 -3.73
N ARG A 165 19.02 6.57 -2.62
CA ARG A 165 20.28 7.10 -2.09
C ARG A 165 21.45 6.91 -3.06
N ALA A 166 21.54 5.76 -3.70
CA ALA A 166 22.56 5.48 -4.72
C ALA A 166 22.48 6.45 -5.90
N CYS A 167 21.28 6.98 -6.20
CA CYS A 167 21.04 8.02 -7.20
C CYS A 167 21.12 9.45 -6.62
N GLY A 168 21.53 9.66 -5.37
CA GLY A 168 21.76 10.97 -4.76
C GLY A 168 20.61 11.56 -3.97
N ALA A 169 19.52 10.82 -3.71
CA ALA A 169 18.47 11.28 -2.82
C ALA A 169 18.93 11.35 -1.36
N GLU A 170 18.58 12.41 -0.66
CA GLU A 170 18.72 12.55 0.78
C GLU A 170 17.43 12.08 1.46
N LEU A 171 17.49 11.00 2.25
CA LEU A 171 16.34 10.43 2.95
C LEU A 171 16.57 10.49 4.45
N ARG A 172 15.76 11.30 5.14
CA ARG A 172 15.82 11.52 6.59
C ARG A 172 14.69 10.76 7.28
N HIS A 173 15.06 9.97 8.26
CA HIS A 173 14.14 9.19 9.08
C HIS A 173 14.09 9.73 10.50
N THR A 174 13.02 9.40 11.24
CA THR A 174 12.73 9.93 12.59
C THR A 174 12.55 11.45 12.62
N VAL A 175 12.12 12.02 11.49
CA VAL A 175 11.86 13.45 11.32
C VAL A 175 10.36 13.63 11.09
N LEU A 176 9.69 14.27 12.04
CA LEU A 176 8.27 14.60 11.94
C LEU A 176 8.10 15.81 11.02
N VAL A 177 7.32 15.64 9.95
CA VAL A 177 6.78 16.78 9.20
C VAL A 177 5.53 17.25 9.94
N GLU A 178 5.56 18.47 10.44
CA GLU A 178 4.47 19.06 11.22
C GLU A 178 3.42 19.71 10.33
N ARG A 179 3.88 20.43 9.28
CA ARG A 179 3.03 21.11 8.32
C ARG A 179 3.77 21.46 7.04
N TRP A 180 3.01 21.81 6.05
CA TRP A 180 3.51 22.41 4.80
C TRP A 180 2.69 23.63 4.43
N SER A 181 3.25 24.51 3.61
CA SER A 181 2.60 25.73 3.13
C SER A 181 3.16 26.19 1.79
N ILE A 182 2.38 26.99 1.05
CA ILE A 182 2.82 27.66 -0.18
C ILE A 182 3.68 28.86 0.24
N ASP A 183 4.86 29.00 -0.36
CA ASP A 183 5.79 30.09 -0.11
C ASP A 183 6.29 30.66 -1.45
N GLY A 184 5.52 31.61 -2.01
CA GLY A 184 5.69 32.06 -3.38
C GLY A 184 5.39 30.95 -4.38
N ASP A 185 6.35 30.67 -5.27
CA ASP A 185 6.27 29.57 -6.24
C ASP A 185 6.79 28.22 -5.67
N SER A 186 7.22 28.21 -4.42
CA SER A 186 7.80 27.05 -3.75
C SER A 186 6.89 26.51 -2.65
N ILE A 187 7.23 25.34 -2.16
CA ILE A 187 6.61 24.71 -0.98
C ILE A 187 7.58 24.78 0.18
N ARG A 188 7.09 25.26 1.33
CA ARG A 188 7.77 25.21 2.60
C ARG A 188 7.26 24.02 3.41
N VAL A 189 8.17 23.22 3.94
CA VAL A 189 7.89 22.07 4.82
C VAL A 189 8.55 22.32 6.17
N GLU A 190 7.75 22.32 7.21
CA GLU A 190 8.22 22.47 8.59
C GLU A 190 8.30 21.11 9.26
N THR A 191 9.44 20.86 9.87
CA THR A 191 9.77 19.58 10.49
C THR A 191 10.35 19.78 11.89
N SER A 192 10.44 18.68 12.65
CA SER A 192 11.15 18.67 13.94
C SER A 192 12.64 19.06 13.86
N GLU A 193 13.24 19.11 12.66
CA GLU A 193 14.64 19.51 12.43
C GLU A 193 14.77 20.91 11.82
N GLY A 194 13.67 21.62 11.62
CA GLY A 194 13.65 22.95 11.00
C GLY A 194 12.80 23.02 9.75
N SER A 195 12.97 24.09 8.98
CA SER A 195 12.17 24.40 7.81
C SER A 195 12.96 24.16 6.52
N PHE A 196 12.32 23.51 5.54
CA PHE A 196 12.91 23.18 4.25
C PHE A 196 12.04 23.76 3.12
N ARG A 197 12.67 24.02 1.98
CA ARG A 197 12.00 24.52 0.78
C ARG A 197 12.29 23.63 -0.42
N ALA A 198 11.28 23.46 -1.28
CA ALA A 198 11.43 22.83 -2.58
C ALA A 198 10.43 23.44 -3.57
N ASP A 199 10.68 23.26 -4.86
CA ASP A 199 9.75 23.71 -5.89
C ASP A 199 8.43 22.91 -5.84
N ARG A 200 8.50 21.62 -5.44
CA ARG A 200 7.38 20.70 -5.41
C ARG A 200 7.43 19.79 -4.19
N ALA A 201 6.26 19.24 -3.84
CA ALA A 201 6.17 18.24 -2.79
C ALA A 201 5.27 17.06 -3.23
N ILE A 202 5.63 15.85 -2.77
CA ILE A 202 4.79 14.64 -2.83
C ILE A 202 4.44 14.26 -1.40
N ILE A 203 3.13 14.19 -1.08
CA ILE A 203 2.66 13.78 0.23
C ILE A 203 2.12 12.36 0.12
N ALA A 204 2.95 11.39 0.53
CA ALA A 204 2.67 9.94 0.53
C ALA A 204 2.68 9.37 1.96
N ALA A 205 2.07 10.13 2.89
CA ALA A 205 2.13 9.88 4.33
C ALA A 205 1.21 8.74 4.82
N GLY A 206 0.64 7.94 3.91
CA GLY A 206 -0.19 6.79 4.25
C GLY A 206 -1.36 7.16 5.16
N ALA A 207 -1.47 6.50 6.31
CA ALA A 207 -2.56 6.73 7.26
C ALA A 207 -2.54 8.14 7.89
N TRP A 208 -1.44 8.86 7.82
CA TRP A 208 -1.29 10.25 8.31
C TRP A 208 -1.56 11.31 7.24
N LEU A 209 -1.97 10.91 6.03
CA LEU A 209 -2.20 11.87 4.93
C LEU A 209 -3.24 12.92 5.30
N ALA A 210 -4.35 12.53 5.93
CA ALA A 210 -5.39 13.46 6.33
C ALA A 210 -4.96 14.44 7.45
N GLU A 211 -3.95 14.11 8.25
CA GLU A 211 -3.39 15.05 9.23
C GLU A 211 -2.62 16.18 8.55
N LEU A 212 -1.88 15.86 7.47
CA LEU A 212 -1.16 16.84 6.66
C LEU A 212 -2.05 17.56 5.64
N VAL A 213 -3.18 16.96 5.27
CA VAL A 213 -4.16 17.46 4.31
C VAL A 213 -5.56 17.28 4.90
N PRO A 214 -5.97 18.11 5.89
CA PRO A 214 -7.24 17.95 6.62
C PRO A 214 -8.49 17.95 5.76
N GLU A 215 -8.42 18.52 4.57
CA GLU A 215 -9.48 18.49 3.58
C GLU A 215 -9.89 17.03 3.23
N LEU A 216 -8.95 16.10 3.32
CA LEU A 216 -9.19 14.69 3.03
C LEU A 216 -9.84 13.89 4.18
N HIS A 217 -10.07 14.47 5.36
CA HIS A 217 -10.67 13.78 6.50
C HIS A 217 -12.06 13.17 6.19
N ARG A 218 -12.80 13.75 5.25
CA ARG A 218 -14.12 13.25 4.84
C ARG A 218 -14.03 12.09 3.83
N LEU A 219 -12.88 11.95 3.16
CA LEU A 219 -12.66 10.95 2.13
C LEU A 219 -11.84 9.75 2.63
N LEU A 220 -11.01 9.95 3.63
CA LEU A 220 -10.08 8.92 4.09
C LEU A 220 -10.50 8.41 5.48
N THR A 221 -10.73 7.11 5.56
CA THR A 221 -10.96 6.41 6.82
C THR A 221 -9.81 5.43 7.07
N VAL A 222 -9.24 5.45 8.27
CA VAL A 222 -8.19 4.50 8.63
C VAL A 222 -8.81 3.31 9.34
N TRP A 223 -8.46 2.10 8.88
CA TRP A 223 -8.85 0.83 9.49
C TRP A 223 -7.63 0.11 10.04
N ARG A 224 -7.78 -0.42 11.26
CA ARG A 224 -6.88 -1.40 11.81
C ARG A 224 -7.22 -2.78 11.25
N ILE A 225 -6.24 -3.46 10.68
CA ILE A 225 -6.37 -4.82 10.14
C ILE A 225 -5.48 -5.74 10.94
N LEU A 226 -6.06 -6.86 11.40
CA LEU A 226 -5.33 -7.91 12.10
C LEU A 226 -4.94 -9.03 11.14
N HIS A 227 -3.68 -9.45 11.20
CA HIS A 227 -3.22 -10.70 10.61
C HIS A 227 -2.61 -11.58 11.71
N VAL A 228 -2.96 -12.85 11.69
CA VAL A 228 -2.45 -13.86 12.61
C VAL A 228 -1.64 -14.89 11.83
N HIS A 229 -0.53 -15.30 12.40
CA HIS A 229 0.31 -16.37 11.88
C HIS A 229 0.12 -17.64 12.69
N PHE A 230 -0.38 -18.67 12.05
CA PHE A 230 -0.67 -19.96 12.67
C PHE A 230 0.37 -20.99 12.26
N GLU A 231 0.78 -21.82 13.21
CA GLU A 231 1.58 -23.01 12.94
C GLU A 231 0.68 -24.04 12.25
N PRO A 232 0.97 -24.47 11.02
CA PRO A 232 0.16 -25.48 10.37
C PRO A 232 0.39 -26.86 11.03
N LEU A 233 -0.68 -27.64 11.23
CA LEU A 233 -0.62 -28.99 11.78
C LEU A 233 0.05 -29.97 10.82
N VAL A 234 -0.04 -29.68 9.51
CA VAL A 234 0.61 -30.44 8.43
C VAL A 234 1.37 -29.45 7.51
N PRO A 235 2.60 -29.03 7.92
CA PRO A 235 3.36 -27.97 7.22
C PRO A 235 3.51 -28.21 5.72
N GLN A 236 3.73 -29.47 5.31
CA GLN A 236 3.96 -29.84 3.91
C GLN A 236 2.78 -29.52 2.98
N ARG A 237 1.56 -29.35 3.53
CA ARG A 237 0.37 -28.98 2.76
C ARG A 237 0.29 -27.49 2.46
N TYR A 238 0.96 -26.66 3.28
CA TYR A 238 0.84 -25.20 3.19
C TYR A 238 2.16 -24.51 2.85
N ASP A 239 3.20 -25.26 2.50
CA ASP A 239 4.47 -24.72 2.01
C ASP A 239 4.26 -23.90 0.75
N ALA A 240 4.88 -22.72 0.67
CA ALA A 240 4.76 -21.78 -0.45
C ALA A 240 5.23 -22.33 -1.81
N ALA A 241 5.96 -23.44 -1.83
CA ALA A 241 6.30 -24.14 -3.08
C ALA A 241 5.19 -25.10 -3.56
N ARG A 242 4.13 -25.30 -2.77
CA ARG A 242 3.08 -26.29 -3.02
C ARG A 242 1.68 -25.74 -3.07
N VAL A 243 1.42 -24.66 -2.33
CA VAL A 243 0.11 -24.02 -2.31
C VAL A 243 0.26 -22.54 -2.60
N PRO A 244 -0.57 -21.99 -3.52
CA PRO A 244 -0.62 -20.55 -3.77
C PRO A 244 -1.11 -19.77 -2.55
N PHE A 245 -0.91 -18.43 -2.54
CA PHE A 245 -1.76 -17.62 -1.68
C PHE A 245 -3.22 -17.77 -2.12
N ALA A 246 -4.16 -17.57 -1.21
CA ALA A 246 -5.58 -17.62 -1.52
C ALA A 246 -6.30 -16.37 -1.00
N LEU A 247 -7.18 -15.84 -1.84
CA LEU A 247 -8.27 -14.98 -1.43
C LEU A 247 -9.54 -15.80 -1.52
N TRP A 248 -10.43 -15.67 -0.53
CA TRP A 248 -11.76 -16.25 -0.66
C TRP A 248 -12.85 -15.31 -0.18
N GLU A 249 -14.01 -15.44 -0.81
CA GLU A 249 -15.21 -14.71 -0.48
C GLU A 249 -16.34 -15.67 -0.14
N ASP A 250 -16.92 -15.48 1.05
CA ASP A 250 -18.11 -16.19 1.49
C ASP A 250 -19.07 -15.25 2.24
N GLU A 251 -20.09 -15.80 2.88
CA GLU A 251 -21.09 -15.07 3.65
C GLU A 251 -20.52 -14.25 4.83
N PHE A 252 -19.26 -14.51 5.24
CA PHE A 252 -18.58 -13.80 6.33
C PHE A 252 -17.65 -12.69 5.84
N GLY A 253 -17.37 -12.61 4.54
CA GLY A 253 -16.56 -11.58 3.92
C GLY A 253 -15.42 -12.09 3.06
N ILE A 254 -14.44 -11.20 2.78
CA ILE A 254 -13.26 -11.54 2.00
C ILE A 254 -12.06 -11.74 2.94
N TYR A 255 -11.36 -12.85 2.76
CA TYR A 255 -10.20 -13.23 3.55
C TYR A 255 -8.98 -13.46 2.67
N SER A 256 -7.79 -13.24 3.25
CA SER A 256 -6.51 -13.53 2.60
C SER A 256 -5.71 -14.53 3.43
N ALA A 257 -5.28 -15.62 2.78
CA ALA A 257 -4.41 -16.64 3.33
C ALA A 257 -3.09 -16.67 2.55
N PHE A 258 -2.01 -16.66 3.28
CA PHE A 258 -0.66 -16.72 2.72
C PHE A 258 -0.04 -18.05 3.12
N PRO A 259 0.59 -18.76 2.17
CA PRO A 259 1.25 -20.03 2.47
C PRO A 259 2.36 -19.85 3.50
N GLU A 260 2.75 -20.96 4.10
CA GLU A 260 3.86 -20.98 5.03
C GLU A 260 5.17 -20.60 4.32
N LEU A 261 5.85 -19.62 4.90
CA LEU A 261 7.25 -19.34 4.65
C LEU A 261 8.07 -19.85 5.84
N PRO A 262 9.33 -20.29 5.63
CA PRO A 262 10.13 -20.90 6.69
C PRO A 262 10.13 -20.09 8.00
N GLY A 263 9.61 -20.70 9.06
CA GLY A 263 9.54 -20.11 10.39
C GLY A 263 8.48 -19.03 10.60
N GLN A 264 7.61 -18.77 9.62
CA GLN A 264 6.58 -17.72 9.73
C GLN A 264 5.17 -18.28 9.96
N GLY A 265 4.93 -19.55 9.64
CA GLY A 265 3.59 -20.13 9.65
C GLY A 265 2.69 -19.62 8.55
N VAL A 266 1.44 -20.04 8.55
CA VAL A 266 0.38 -19.57 7.66
C VAL A 266 -0.13 -18.24 8.17
N LYS A 267 -0.02 -17.18 7.35
CA LYS A 267 -0.56 -15.87 7.66
C LYS A 267 -1.99 -15.75 7.17
N PHE A 268 -2.87 -15.26 8.01
CA PHE A 268 -4.28 -15.13 7.71
C PHE A 268 -4.89 -13.85 8.26
N GLY A 269 -5.84 -13.26 7.54
CA GLY A 269 -6.57 -12.08 7.98
C GLY A 269 -7.76 -11.74 7.10
N ARG A 270 -8.69 -10.97 7.66
CA ARG A 270 -9.82 -10.41 6.93
C ARG A 270 -9.37 -9.23 6.08
N HIS A 271 -9.95 -9.09 4.86
CA HIS A 271 -9.50 -8.10 3.89
C HIS A 271 -10.52 -6.98 3.62
N ASP A 272 -11.80 -7.28 3.66
CA ASP A 272 -12.90 -6.40 3.24
C ASP A 272 -13.39 -5.42 4.32
N THR A 273 -12.98 -5.61 5.57
CA THR A 273 -13.35 -4.72 6.67
C THR A 273 -12.29 -4.69 7.77
N GLY A 274 -12.31 -3.65 8.59
CA GLY A 274 -11.40 -3.46 9.70
C GLY A 274 -12.01 -2.60 10.81
N GLU A 275 -11.30 -2.47 11.92
CA GLU A 275 -11.67 -1.62 13.05
C GLU A 275 -11.33 -0.16 12.69
N PRO A 276 -12.32 0.76 12.59
CA PRO A 276 -12.05 2.18 12.36
C PRO A 276 -11.21 2.77 13.49
N CYS A 277 -10.19 3.54 13.13
CA CYS A 277 -9.26 4.13 14.09
C CYS A 277 -8.58 5.38 13.50
N THR A 278 -7.74 6.02 14.31
CA THR A 278 -6.69 6.91 13.80
C THR A 278 -5.35 6.17 13.87
N PRO A 279 -4.31 6.63 13.16
CA PRO A 279 -2.99 6.02 13.25
C PRO A 279 -2.46 5.94 14.69
N GLU A 280 -2.77 6.95 15.51
CA GLU A 280 -2.35 7.07 16.91
C GLU A 280 -3.16 6.17 17.85
N THR A 281 -4.46 6.00 17.61
CA THR A 281 -5.35 5.20 18.46
C THR A 281 -5.44 3.74 18.06
N ALA A 282 -4.84 3.37 16.93
CA ALA A 282 -4.85 2.00 16.43
C ALA A 282 -4.27 1.02 17.45
N ARG A 283 -5.12 0.12 17.94
CA ARG A 283 -4.72 -0.93 18.86
C ARG A 283 -3.75 -1.90 18.19
N ARG A 284 -2.60 -2.14 18.83
CA ARG A 284 -1.53 -3.01 18.29
C ARG A 284 -1.58 -4.45 18.81
N THR A 285 -2.53 -4.73 19.70
CA THR A 285 -2.74 -6.06 20.28
C THR A 285 -3.95 -6.73 19.63
N ALA A 286 -3.96 -8.07 19.62
CA ALA A 286 -5.12 -8.89 19.28
C ALA A 286 -5.82 -9.37 20.56
N THR A 287 -7.13 -9.52 20.51
CA THR A 287 -7.88 -10.23 21.56
C THR A 287 -7.95 -11.72 21.23
N GLU A 288 -8.25 -12.55 22.23
CA GLU A 288 -8.45 -13.98 22.03
C GLU A 288 -9.63 -14.25 21.08
N GLU A 289 -10.72 -13.49 21.23
CA GLU A 289 -11.91 -13.59 20.37
C GLU A 289 -11.58 -13.32 18.89
N GLU A 290 -10.79 -12.27 18.60
CA GLU A 290 -10.35 -11.98 17.23
C GLU A 290 -9.53 -13.14 16.64
N ILE A 291 -8.63 -13.73 17.46
CA ILE A 291 -7.79 -14.86 17.04
C ILE A 291 -8.63 -16.11 16.80
N VAL A 292 -9.58 -16.41 17.69
CA VAL A 292 -10.49 -17.56 17.54
C VAL A 292 -11.33 -17.41 16.28
N THR A 293 -11.95 -16.25 16.06
CA THR A 293 -12.75 -15.96 14.86
C THR A 293 -11.93 -16.15 13.58
N LEU A 294 -10.71 -15.61 13.52
CA LEU A 294 -9.85 -15.79 12.35
C LEU A 294 -9.45 -17.27 12.16
N ARG A 295 -9.15 -18.00 13.24
CA ARG A 295 -8.84 -19.44 13.15
C ARG A 295 -10.01 -20.25 12.60
N GLU A 296 -11.23 -19.99 13.09
CA GLU A 296 -12.45 -20.67 12.63
C GLU A 296 -12.65 -20.44 11.12
N GLN A 297 -12.45 -19.22 10.64
CA GLN A 297 -12.54 -18.92 9.20
C GLN A 297 -11.41 -19.58 8.40
N LEU A 298 -10.18 -19.58 8.91
CA LEU A 298 -9.05 -20.21 8.22
C LEU A 298 -9.30 -21.72 8.01
N VAL A 299 -9.73 -22.44 9.05
CA VAL A 299 -9.88 -23.92 8.98
C VAL A 299 -11.06 -24.37 8.13
N ARG A 300 -11.97 -23.49 7.73
CA ARG A 300 -13.02 -23.79 6.75
C ARG A 300 -12.44 -24.15 5.39
N TYR A 301 -11.39 -23.45 4.97
CA TYR A 301 -10.76 -23.60 3.66
C TYR A 301 -9.39 -24.29 3.72
N TRP A 302 -8.65 -24.08 4.80
CA TRP A 302 -7.34 -24.69 5.09
C TRP A 302 -7.39 -25.45 6.41
N PRO A 303 -7.97 -26.67 6.45
CA PRO A 303 -8.34 -27.38 7.68
C PRO A 303 -7.17 -27.60 8.65
N ASP A 304 -5.99 -27.90 8.15
CA ASP A 304 -4.81 -28.21 8.96
C ASP A 304 -3.91 -26.99 9.20
N ALA A 305 -4.37 -25.76 8.85
CA ALA A 305 -3.57 -24.55 8.99
C ALA A 305 -3.73 -23.84 10.34
N GLY A 306 -4.78 -24.14 11.11
CA GLY A 306 -5.20 -23.38 12.29
C GLY A 306 -4.62 -23.86 13.62
N GLY A 307 -3.36 -24.28 13.69
CA GLY A 307 -2.71 -24.74 14.91
C GLY A 307 -2.38 -23.61 15.89
N ARG A 308 -1.24 -23.71 16.58
CA ARG A 308 -0.79 -22.73 17.57
C ARG A 308 -0.55 -21.37 16.92
N VAL A 309 -0.94 -20.27 17.59
CA VAL A 309 -0.54 -18.92 17.18
C VAL A 309 0.96 -18.77 17.39
N LEU A 310 1.68 -18.42 16.33
CA LEU A 310 3.09 -18.10 16.41
C LEU A 310 3.28 -16.64 16.81
N TRP A 311 2.59 -15.76 16.12
CA TRP A 311 2.58 -14.31 16.35
C TRP A 311 1.43 -13.66 15.57
N TYR A 312 1.22 -12.38 15.77
CA TYR A 312 0.26 -11.59 15.02
C TYR A 312 0.81 -10.19 14.76
N LEU A 313 0.22 -9.50 13.83
CA LEU A 313 0.52 -8.11 13.52
C LEU A 313 -0.75 -7.35 13.17
N THR A 314 -0.70 -6.04 13.37
CA THR A 314 -1.74 -5.13 12.89
C THR A 314 -1.14 -4.17 11.90
N CYS A 315 -1.82 -3.92 10.80
CA CYS A 315 -1.47 -2.89 9.84
C CYS A 315 -2.65 -1.91 9.65
N LEU A 316 -2.38 -0.81 8.98
CA LEU A 316 -3.38 0.21 8.72
C LEU A 316 -3.77 0.18 7.24
N TYR A 317 -5.08 0.16 6.96
CA TYR A 317 -5.62 0.48 5.65
C TYR A 317 -6.15 1.89 5.67
N THR A 318 -5.75 2.71 4.72
CA THR A 318 -6.34 4.03 4.47
C THR A 318 -7.33 3.85 3.34
N MET A 319 -8.61 3.90 3.68
CA MET A 319 -9.72 3.57 2.80
C MET A 319 -10.36 4.83 2.22
N THR A 320 -10.76 4.75 0.97
CA THR A 320 -11.65 5.70 0.29
C THR A 320 -13.07 5.13 0.25
N PRO A 321 -14.12 5.92 0.01
CA PRO A 321 -15.51 5.44 -0.04
C PRO A 321 -15.76 4.38 -1.12
N ASP A 322 -15.04 4.47 -2.25
CA ASP A 322 -15.16 3.58 -3.40
C ASP A 322 -14.05 2.53 -3.47
N HIS A 323 -13.19 2.46 -2.47
CA HIS A 323 -12.05 1.57 -2.36
C HIS A 323 -10.98 1.73 -3.45
N HIS A 324 -11.03 2.80 -4.26
CA HIS A 324 -9.97 3.11 -5.22
C HIS A 324 -8.95 4.09 -4.64
N PHE A 325 -7.81 4.25 -5.30
CA PHE A 325 -6.74 5.14 -4.83
C PHE A 325 -7.11 6.62 -5.02
N VAL A 326 -6.49 7.49 -4.23
CA VAL A 326 -6.43 8.94 -4.50
C VAL A 326 -4.99 9.27 -4.86
N ILE A 327 -4.79 9.67 -6.11
CA ILE A 327 -3.52 10.20 -6.60
C ILE A 327 -3.87 11.39 -7.48
N ASP A 328 -3.52 12.60 -7.03
CA ASP A 328 -3.88 13.81 -7.76
C ASP A 328 -3.00 15.00 -7.34
N ARG A 329 -3.04 16.09 -8.09
CA ARG A 329 -2.52 17.36 -7.62
C ARG A 329 -3.46 17.96 -6.59
N HIS A 330 -2.88 18.62 -5.60
CA HIS A 330 -3.67 19.39 -4.64
C HIS A 330 -4.37 20.57 -5.36
N PRO A 331 -5.70 20.67 -5.36
CA PRO A 331 -6.42 21.65 -6.19
C PRO A 331 -6.05 23.13 -5.95
N ALA A 332 -5.69 23.48 -4.71
CA ALA A 332 -5.26 24.84 -4.36
C ALA A 332 -3.73 25.03 -4.38
N ALA A 333 -2.94 23.98 -4.65
CA ALA A 333 -1.49 23.98 -4.71
C ALA A 333 -0.99 22.95 -5.74
N PRO A 334 -1.07 23.21 -7.06
CA PRO A 334 -0.80 22.20 -8.10
C PRO A 334 0.61 21.61 -8.10
N ASN A 335 1.56 22.26 -7.42
CA ASN A 335 2.91 21.77 -7.19
C ASN A 335 3.04 20.83 -5.97
N VAL A 336 1.92 20.49 -5.32
CA VAL A 336 1.82 19.47 -4.29
C VAL A 336 1.03 18.27 -4.85
N ILE A 337 1.64 17.08 -4.81
CA ILE A 337 1.03 15.85 -5.27
C ILE A 337 0.57 15.05 -4.05
N LEU A 338 -0.68 14.60 -4.07
CA LEU A 338 -1.31 13.80 -3.01
C LEU A 338 -1.31 12.33 -3.42
N CYS A 339 -0.95 11.44 -2.48
CA CYS A 339 -0.95 10.00 -2.72
C CYS A 339 -1.54 9.23 -1.54
N SER A 340 -2.75 8.70 -1.71
CA SER A 340 -3.36 7.65 -0.88
C SER A 340 -3.60 6.41 -1.73
N ALA A 341 -2.55 5.67 -2.04
CA ALA A 341 -2.64 4.44 -2.81
C ALA A 341 -2.62 3.22 -1.88
N CYS A 342 -3.66 3.09 -1.07
CA CYS A 342 -3.81 2.01 -0.10
C CYS A 342 -5.09 1.20 -0.36
N SER A 343 -6.23 1.59 0.19
CA SER A 343 -7.53 0.88 0.16
C SER A 343 -7.39 -0.64 0.31
N GLY A 344 -6.40 -1.09 1.10
CA GLY A 344 -6.12 -2.50 1.37
C GLY A 344 -5.31 -3.24 0.29
N HIS A 345 -5.14 -2.67 -0.91
CA HIS A 345 -4.58 -3.42 -2.05
C HIS A 345 -3.44 -2.74 -2.82
N GLY A 346 -2.93 -1.57 -2.37
CA GLY A 346 -2.02 -0.72 -3.14
C GLY A 346 -0.57 -1.20 -3.25
N PHE A 347 -0.02 -1.94 -2.28
CA PHE A 347 1.42 -2.19 -2.16
C PHE A 347 2.09 -2.70 -3.44
N LYS A 348 1.46 -3.65 -4.13
CA LYS A 348 1.98 -4.28 -5.35
C LYS A 348 2.20 -3.29 -6.51
N PHE A 349 1.52 -2.15 -6.47
CA PHE A 349 1.65 -1.10 -7.49
C PHE A 349 2.77 -0.10 -7.19
N ALA A 350 3.45 -0.20 -6.05
CA ALA A 350 4.38 0.83 -5.57
C ALA A 350 5.37 1.35 -6.63
N PRO A 351 6.09 0.52 -7.42
CA PRO A 351 7.02 1.06 -8.39
C PRO A 351 6.33 1.82 -9.53
N ALA A 352 5.17 1.36 -10.02
CA ALA A 352 4.42 2.07 -11.07
C ALA A 352 3.75 3.35 -10.53
N ILE A 353 3.30 3.35 -9.28
CA ILE A 353 2.84 4.56 -8.61
C ILE A 353 3.99 5.53 -8.39
N GLY A 354 5.20 5.03 -8.07
CA GLY A 354 6.39 5.88 -7.99
C GLY A 354 6.68 6.61 -9.30
N GLU A 355 6.55 5.95 -10.46
CA GLU A 355 6.64 6.59 -11.78
C GLU A 355 5.54 7.64 -11.98
N LEU A 356 4.28 7.27 -11.70
CA LEU A 356 3.14 8.19 -11.83
C LEU A 356 3.31 9.45 -10.96
N LEU A 357 3.77 9.30 -9.72
CA LEU A 357 4.04 10.42 -8.83
C LEU A 357 5.19 11.31 -9.35
N ALA A 358 6.22 10.69 -9.89
CA ALA A 358 7.32 11.41 -10.52
C ALA A 358 6.85 12.15 -11.76
N ASP A 359 6.04 11.55 -12.62
CA ASP A 359 5.46 12.20 -13.80
C ASP A 359 4.60 13.41 -13.40
N LEU A 360 3.69 13.21 -12.43
CA LEU A 360 2.86 14.31 -11.91
C LEU A 360 3.70 15.45 -11.32
N ALA A 361 4.79 15.12 -10.64
CA ALA A 361 5.65 16.14 -10.04
C ALA A 361 6.50 16.88 -11.07
N THR A 362 6.83 16.29 -12.21
CA THR A 362 7.82 16.86 -13.15
C THR A 362 7.24 17.31 -14.48
N ASP A 363 6.08 16.80 -14.87
CA ASP A 363 5.40 17.17 -16.12
C ASP A 363 4.02 17.77 -15.83
N PRO A 364 3.80 19.08 -16.05
CA PRO A 364 2.51 19.74 -15.85
C PRO A 364 1.37 19.17 -16.74
N GLN A 365 1.70 18.50 -17.84
CA GLN A 365 0.71 17.88 -18.73
C GLN A 365 0.32 16.47 -18.30
N SER A 366 1.09 15.86 -17.40
CA SER A 366 0.76 14.55 -16.86
C SER A 366 -0.50 14.62 -16.00
N SER A 367 -1.35 13.62 -16.11
CA SER A 367 -2.56 13.45 -15.28
C SER A 367 -2.71 12.01 -14.80
N PRO A 368 -3.24 11.80 -13.59
CA PRO A 368 -3.49 10.44 -13.13
C PRO A 368 -4.70 9.84 -13.87
N PRO A 369 -4.83 8.50 -13.89
CA PRO A 369 -6.05 7.86 -14.36
C PRO A 369 -7.30 8.46 -13.71
N ALA A 370 -8.40 8.55 -14.45
CA ALA A 370 -9.66 9.12 -13.94
C ALA A 370 -10.14 8.43 -12.64
N LEU A 371 -9.89 7.12 -12.54
CA LEU A 371 -10.17 6.30 -11.37
C LEU A 371 -9.45 6.79 -10.09
N PHE A 372 -8.37 7.57 -10.20
CA PHE A 372 -7.58 8.05 -9.05
C PHE A 372 -7.80 9.52 -8.75
N GLN A 373 -8.45 10.27 -9.65
CA GLN A 373 -8.65 11.71 -9.51
C GLN A 373 -9.64 12.04 -8.40
N LEU A 374 -9.41 13.15 -7.71
CA LEU A 374 -10.30 13.67 -6.66
C LEU A 374 -11.68 14.08 -7.22
N THR A 375 -11.72 14.55 -8.46
CA THR A 375 -12.95 14.98 -9.14
C THR A 375 -14.00 13.86 -9.27
N ARG A 376 -13.61 12.58 -9.17
CA ARG A 376 -14.55 11.46 -9.22
C ARG A 376 -15.56 11.44 -8.05
N PHE A 377 -15.22 12.10 -6.94
CA PHE A 377 -16.12 12.19 -5.78
C PHE A 377 -17.21 13.27 -5.94
N GLY A 378 -17.13 14.13 -6.95
CA GLY A 378 -18.16 15.12 -7.27
C GLY A 378 -18.52 15.99 -6.06
N GLN A 379 -19.80 15.96 -5.61
CA GLN A 379 -20.26 16.77 -4.48
C GLN A 379 -19.62 16.40 -3.13
N GLN A 380 -18.96 15.28 -3.02
CA GLN A 380 -18.17 14.87 -1.85
C GLN A 380 -16.73 15.40 -1.91
N GLU A 381 -16.36 16.08 -2.99
CA GLU A 381 -15.04 16.69 -3.11
C GLU A 381 -14.83 17.71 -1.99
N PRO A 382 -13.68 17.67 -1.30
CA PRO A 382 -13.36 18.60 -0.23
C PRO A 382 -13.35 20.05 -0.68
N ALA A 383 -13.72 20.97 0.20
CA ALA A 383 -13.51 22.39 -0.01
C ALA A 383 -12.02 22.71 0.20
N TRP A 384 -11.33 23.03 -0.88
CA TRP A 384 -9.90 23.28 -0.86
C TRP A 384 -9.58 24.75 -0.56
N SER A 385 -8.58 24.96 0.31
CA SER A 385 -8.06 26.31 0.62
C SER A 385 -6.55 26.40 0.41
N PRO A 386 -6.02 27.52 -0.11
CA PRO A 386 -4.59 27.71 -0.23
C PRO A 386 -3.97 27.84 1.17
N ARG A 387 -2.96 27.02 1.46
CA ARG A 387 -2.18 27.09 2.70
C ARG A 387 -1.07 28.10 2.54
N ARG A 388 -1.19 29.24 3.24
CA ARG A 388 -0.15 30.28 3.31
C ARG A 388 0.62 30.16 4.63
N PRO A 389 1.90 30.56 4.69
CA PRO A 389 2.62 30.70 5.94
C PRO A 389 1.85 31.64 6.86
N ASP A 390 1.75 31.30 8.15
CA ASP A 390 1.12 32.20 9.12
C ASP A 390 1.87 33.55 9.12
N ALA A 391 1.15 34.62 8.83
CA ALA A 391 1.67 35.99 8.83
C ALA A 391 1.96 36.55 10.24
N GLY A 392 2.12 35.69 11.24
CA GLY A 392 2.15 36.08 12.63
C GLY A 392 3.21 35.44 13.50
N GLN A 393 4.46 35.82 13.33
CA GLN A 393 5.44 35.77 14.43
C GLN A 393 6.62 36.76 14.26
N SER A 394 6.47 37.83 13.48
CA SER A 394 7.50 38.89 13.41
C SER A 394 7.23 40.13 14.27
N ALA A 395 6.25 40.09 15.17
CA ALA A 395 5.93 41.26 16.02
C ALA A 395 5.69 40.88 17.49
N ARG A 396 6.70 40.36 18.19
CA ARG A 396 6.81 40.46 19.65
C ARG A 396 8.27 40.38 20.09
N SER A 397 9.01 41.46 19.88
CA SER A 397 10.14 41.82 20.78
C SER A 397 10.62 43.25 20.45
N ALA A 398 9.76 44.22 20.75
CA ALA A 398 10.16 45.58 20.98
C ALA A 398 9.12 46.13 21.95
N HIS A 399 9.45 46.10 23.25
CA HIS A 399 9.05 46.96 24.36
C HIS A 399 9.01 46.17 25.67
N GLY A 400 9.99 46.40 26.50
CA GLY A 400 10.08 46.01 27.91
C GLY A 400 11.50 45.83 28.37
#